data_829ac4154bd413f83722353c0bf36d38
#
_entry.id   829ac4154bd413f83722353c0bf36d38
#
_cell.length_a   1.000
_cell.length_b   1.000
_cell.length_c   1.000
_cell.angle_alpha   90.00
_cell.angle_beta   90.00
_cell.angle_gamma   90.00
#
_symmetry.space_group_name_H-M   'P 1'
#
loop_
_entity.id
_entity.type
_entity.pdbx_description
1 polymer ?
#
loop_
_entity_poly.entity_id
_entity_poly.type
_entity_poly.pdbx_seq_one_letter_code
_entity_poly.pdbx_strand_id
1 'polypeptide(L)'
;MKWIKAVLWSALLGATGAAWGSNTVTDAPVDYAKGVKLLTPGSEQWYSLPLPLAVYHEAVWPDLRDIRVFNRQGEVVPFTLLAEKTQATSPRTIPLRLFPFDSTGQQVTPKQDDERPAVLLRAKNGIEIRFESENLQSIGQSYLIALPDDVKETPSLSQLRLNWDAPAKNWQGTASLYYSRDLRDWRLITGNAPLMDLTHSDDRLKMDTLGVDDLRMSAGGVPWLLLILDSQSPALNLTGVSAITREEPPLTRPVSMDAEAERIAENQAIWRWSRPQPLTSLKISLDYEGVLPVELEWRKGEKDAWQPLTRTVLYNLENQHSDDIPLSGELVEAVRMTTLQARLPATLPVLRGERDSYKVIFNAQGQSPFILAWGNKAAEPASISLAMLVPEALRKHNDPDKMPQALEDERVTLGGEDRLTATSVAEQQSQWKTLLVWGALILGVAVLALMAWRIWREVKKGNPT
;
A
#
# COMPACT_ATOMS: atom_id res chain seq x y z
N MET A 1 30.31 48.76 -51.73
CA MET A 1 30.08 48.48 -50.28
C MET A 1 28.79 49.13 -49.73
N LYS A 2 27.66 49.07 -50.45
CA LYS A 2 26.39 49.70 -50.00
C LYS A 2 25.14 48.76 -50.21
N TRP A 3 25.33 47.54 -50.73
CA TRP A 3 24.20 46.65 -51.04
C TRP A 3 24.06 45.43 -50.10
N ILE A 4 24.92 45.26 -49.11
CA ILE A 4 24.88 44.13 -48.15
C ILE A 4 24.11 44.46 -46.86
N LYS A 5 23.77 45.72 -46.62
CA LYS A 5 23.01 46.15 -45.40
C LYS A 5 21.49 46.09 -45.54
N ALA A 6 20.93 45.85 -46.73
CA ALA A 6 19.49 45.82 -46.95
C ALA A 6 18.84 44.43 -46.85
N VAL A 7 19.63 43.31 -46.91
CA VAL A 7 19.09 41.95 -46.86
C VAL A 7 18.98 41.39 -45.43
N LEU A 8 19.66 41.98 -44.43
CA LEU A 8 19.63 41.54 -43.04
C LEU A 8 18.50 42.11 -42.18
N TRP A 9 17.74 43.08 -42.71
CA TRP A 9 16.64 43.72 -41.99
C TRP A 9 15.24 43.21 -42.38
N SER A 10 15.10 42.49 -43.47
CA SER A 10 13.81 41.91 -43.92
C SER A 10 13.51 40.52 -43.38
N ALA A 11 14.43 39.87 -42.65
CA ALA A 11 14.21 38.57 -42.05
C ALA A 11 13.71 38.62 -40.59
N LEU A 12 13.57 39.80 -39.99
CA LEU A 12 13.20 39.95 -38.54
C LEU A 12 11.77 40.44 -38.30
N LEU A 13 10.95 40.62 -39.34
CA LEU A 13 9.59 41.17 -39.22
C LEU A 13 8.46 40.16 -39.60
N GLY A 14 8.77 38.89 -39.80
CA GLY A 14 7.81 37.85 -40.14
C GLY A 14 7.36 36.96 -38.99
N ALA A 15 7.71 37.26 -37.73
CA ALA A 15 7.42 36.37 -36.58
C ALA A 15 6.46 36.96 -35.55
N THR A 16 5.42 37.69 -36.01
CA THR A 16 4.35 38.13 -35.12
C THR A 16 3.03 37.66 -35.68
N GLY A 17 2.45 36.64 -35.07
CA GLY A 17 1.05 36.28 -35.31
C GLY A 17 0.72 34.80 -35.42
N ALA A 18 1.41 33.95 -34.70
CA ALA A 18 0.79 32.63 -34.35
C ALA A 18 0.03 32.85 -33.04
N ALA A 19 -1.25 33.22 -33.14
CA ALA A 19 -2.19 33.08 -32.04
C ALA A 19 -2.17 31.61 -31.63
N TRP A 20 -1.62 31.35 -30.46
CA TRP A 20 -1.68 30.02 -29.82
C TRP A 20 -3.13 29.83 -29.38
N GLY A 21 -3.99 29.43 -30.33
CA GLY A 21 -5.22 28.70 -29.98
C GLY A 21 -4.78 27.45 -29.26
N SER A 22 -5.07 27.34 -27.97
CA SER A 22 -5.07 26.07 -27.28
C SER A 22 -6.10 25.17 -28.00
N ASN A 23 -5.62 24.37 -28.96
CA ASN A 23 -6.40 23.26 -29.43
C ASN A 23 -6.53 22.33 -28.23
N THR A 24 -7.62 22.45 -27.49
CA THR A 24 -8.08 21.39 -26.60
C THR A 24 -8.45 20.23 -27.53
N VAL A 25 -7.49 19.34 -27.75
CA VAL A 25 -7.77 18.07 -28.42
C VAL A 25 -8.74 17.37 -27.50
N THR A 26 -10.00 17.36 -27.90
CA THR A 26 -11.05 16.66 -27.18
C THR A 26 -10.84 15.18 -27.45
N ASP A 27 -10.51 14.40 -26.42
CA ASP A 27 -10.38 12.94 -26.52
C ASP A 27 -11.65 12.34 -27.13
N ALA A 28 -11.50 11.40 -28.03
CA ALA A 28 -12.58 10.65 -28.63
C ALA A 28 -12.39 9.13 -28.36
N PRO A 29 -13.44 8.32 -28.35
CA PRO A 29 -13.33 6.88 -28.12
C PRO A 29 -12.31 6.19 -29.00
N VAL A 30 -12.19 6.62 -30.27
CA VAL A 30 -11.21 6.05 -31.25
C VAL A 30 -9.76 6.35 -30.91
N ASP A 31 -9.46 7.24 -29.96
CA ASP A 31 -8.10 7.52 -29.50
C ASP A 31 -7.61 6.48 -28.47
N TYR A 32 -8.48 5.60 -28.02
CA TYR A 32 -8.20 4.52 -27.07
C TYR A 32 -8.22 3.16 -27.75
N ALA A 33 -7.37 2.24 -27.29
CA ALA A 33 -7.27 0.92 -27.90
C ALA A 33 -8.53 0.09 -27.70
N LYS A 34 -9.03 0.06 -26.47
CA LYS A 34 -10.10 -0.82 -26.01
C LYS A 34 -11.06 -0.09 -25.08
N GLY A 35 -12.23 -0.67 -24.87
CA GLY A 35 -13.19 -0.19 -23.92
C GLY A 35 -14.19 -1.26 -23.51
N VAL A 36 -15.04 -0.92 -22.55
CA VAL A 36 -16.18 -1.72 -22.11
C VAL A 36 -17.40 -0.82 -22.03
N LYS A 37 -18.53 -1.29 -22.58
CA LYS A 37 -19.81 -0.62 -22.44
C LYS A 37 -20.30 -0.76 -21.01
N LEU A 38 -20.89 0.31 -20.48
CA LEU A 38 -21.41 0.37 -19.13
C LEU A 38 -22.91 0.56 -19.14
N LEU A 39 -23.61 -0.30 -18.41
CA LEU A 39 -25.02 -0.16 -18.12
C LEU A 39 -25.18 0.58 -16.80
N THR A 40 -25.95 1.63 -16.80
CA THR A 40 -26.28 2.43 -15.62
C THR A 40 -27.71 2.14 -15.20
N PRO A 41 -27.94 1.34 -14.14
CA PRO A 41 -29.28 1.06 -13.66
C PRO A 41 -29.87 2.32 -13.00
N GLY A 42 -31.08 2.69 -13.39
CA GLY A 42 -31.76 3.87 -12.85
C GLY A 42 -31.40 5.18 -13.56
N SER A 43 -31.59 6.31 -12.88
CA SER A 43 -31.38 7.67 -13.41
C SER A 43 -30.53 8.54 -12.47
N GLU A 44 -29.60 7.91 -11.78
CA GLU A 44 -28.75 8.62 -10.84
C GLU A 44 -27.69 9.46 -11.56
N GLN A 45 -27.23 10.52 -10.90
CA GLN A 45 -26.24 11.44 -11.46
C GLN A 45 -24.81 10.87 -11.45
N TRP A 46 -24.49 10.05 -10.46
CA TRP A 46 -23.15 9.46 -10.29
C TRP A 46 -23.26 7.95 -10.15
N TYR A 47 -22.33 7.26 -10.78
CA TYR A 47 -22.16 5.81 -10.70
C TYR A 47 -20.74 5.47 -10.33
N SER A 48 -20.58 4.37 -9.58
CA SER A 48 -19.29 3.78 -9.27
C SER A 48 -19.09 2.50 -10.07
N LEU A 49 -17.85 2.21 -10.46
CA LEU A 49 -17.47 0.97 -11.12
C LEU A 49 -16.13 0.52 -10.54
N PRO A 50 -16.02 -0.66 -9.89
CA PRO A 50 -14.74 -1.29 -9.64
C PRO A 50 -13.98 -1.43 -10.96
N LEU A 51 -12.71 -1.05 -10.98
CA LEU A 51 -11.96 -1.04 -12.22
C LEU A 51 -11.73 -2.48 -12.71
N PRO A 52 -12.15 -2.84 -13.94
CA PRO A 52 -11.99 -4.18 -14.48
C PRO A 52 -10.52 -4.64 -14.47
N LEU A 53 -10.27 -5.92 -14.16
CA LEU A 53 -8.91 -6.48 -14.14
C LEU A 53 -8.17 -6.28 -15.48
N ALA A 54 -8.91 -6.34 -16.59
CA ALA A 54 -8.35 -6.10 -17.92
C ALA A 54 -7.68 -4.72 -18.06
N VAL A 55 -8.21 -3.70 -17.39
CA VAL A 55 -7.63 -2.35 -17.42
C VAL A 55 -6.22 -2.34 -16.82
N TYR A 56 -6.01 -3.04 -15.70
CA TYR A 56 -4.69 -3.12 -15.06
C TYR A 56 -3.65 -3.83 -15.94
N HIS A 57 -4.07 -4.82 -16.73
CA HIS A 57 -3.19 -5.55 -17.65
C HIS A 57 -2.92 -4.79 -18.95
N GLU A 58 -3.89 -4.02 -19.45
CA GLU A 58 -3.90 -3.49 -20.79
C GLU A 58 -3.69 -1.98 -20.87
N ALA A 59 -3.91 -1.22 -19.78
CA ALA A 59 -3.59 0.20 -19.72
C ALA A 59 -2.11 0.43 -20.01
N VAL A 60 -1.78 1.48 -20.77
CA VAL A 60 -0.39 1.80 -21.14
C VAL A 60 0.38 2.37 -19.95
N TRP A 61 -0.30 3.15 -19.13
CA TRP A 61 0.32 3.86 -18.04
C TRP A 61 0.02 3.19 -16.68
N PRO A 62 1.07 2.92 -15.88
CA PRO A 62 0.91 2.28 -14.58
C PRO A 62 0.02 3.06 -13.60
N ASP A 63 -0.04 4.38 -13.73
CA ASP A 63 -0.87 5.30 -12.95
C ASP A 63 -2.30 5.45 -13.51
N LEU A 64 -2.64 4.67 -14.54
CA LEU A 64 -3.98 4.63 -15.13
C LEU A 64 -4.47 5.98 -15.71
N ARG A 65 -3.55 6.88 -16.09
CA ARG A 65 -3.89 8.19 -16.67
C ARG A 65 -4.58 8.08 -18.04
N ASP A 66 -4.43 6.94 -18.71
CA ASP A 66 -5.01 6.62 -20.01
C ASP A 66 -6.40 5.99 -19.91
N ILE A 67 -7.16 6.33 -18.87
CA ILE A 67 -8.57 5.96 -18.72
C ILE A 67 -9.46 7.16 -19.02
N ARG A 68 -10.56 6.90 -19.71
CA ARG A 68 -11.65 7.88 -19.95
C ARG A 68 -13.00 7.21 -19.84
N VAL A 69 -13.99 8.01 -19.51
CA VAL A 69 -15.40 7.60 -19.63
C VAL A 69 -16.06 8.48 -20.67
N PHE A 70 -16.74 7.87 -21.62
CA PHE A 70 -17.47 8.55 -22.70
C PHE A 70 -18.96 8.26 -22.60
N ASN A 71 -19.79 9.23 -22.99
CA ASN A 71 -21.22 9.01 -23.19
C ASN A 71 -21.50 8.44 -24.60
N ARG A 72 -22.77 8.20 -24.91
CA ARG A 72 -23.19 7.66 -26.22
C ARG A 72 -22.78 8.52 -27.41
N GLN A 73 -22.65 9.83 -27.21
CA GLN A 73 -22.22 10.78 -28.23
C GLN A 73 -20.71 10.77 -28.46
N GLY A 74 -19.97 10.03 -27.65
CA GLY A 74 -18.49 10.01 -27.69
C GLY A 74 -17.86 11.22 -26.99
N GLU A 75 -18.60 11.92 -26.16
CA GLU A 75 -18.10 13.03 -25.35
C GLU A 75 -17.55 12.53 -24.03
N VAL A 76 -16.42 13.08 -23.59
CA VAL A 76 -15.80 12.75 -22.29
C VAL A 76 -16.72 13.23 -21.17
N VAL A 77 -17.02 12.35 -20.22
CA VAL A 77 -17.71 12.71 -18.98
C VAL A 77 -16.72 12.81 -17.82
N PRO A 78 -16.94 13.77 -16.89
CA PRO A 78 -16.06 13.92 -15.73
C PRO A 78 -16.03 12.66 -14.86
N PHE A 79 -14.84 12.26 -14.41
CA PHE A 79 -14.65 11.10 -13.57
C PHE A 79 -13.51 11.29 -12.56
N THR A 80 -13.50 10.44 -11.54
CA THR A 80 -12.40 10.32 -10.59
C THR A 80 -12.02 8.86 -10.40
N LEU A 81 -10.73 8.61 -10.15
CA LEU A 81 -10.20 7.33 -9.71
C LEU A 81 -9.99 7.38 -8.20
N LEU A 82 -10.65 6.49 -7.48
CA LEU A 82 -10.47 6.34 -6.04
C LEU A 82 -9.91 4.97 -5.73
N ALA A 83 -8.89 4.92 -4.87
CA ALA A 83 -8.42 3.64 -4.34
C ALA A 83 -9.56 2.95 -3.58
N GLU A 84 -9.81 1.69 -3.89
CA GLU A 84 -10.76 0.87 -3.14
C GLU A 84 -10.15 0.56 -1.77
N LYS A 85 -10.90 0.87 -0.74
CA LYS A 85 -10.49 0.60 0.63
C LYS A 85 -11.33 -0.52 1.22
N THR A 86 -10.71 -1.33 2.05
CA THR A 86 -11.44 -2.22 2.96
C THR A 86 -12.23 -1.36 3.93
N GLN A 87 -13.30 -1.89 4.48
CA GLN A 87 -13.98 -1.19 5.56
C GLN A 87 -13.03 -1.06 6.77
N ALA A 88 -13.02 0.09 7.42
CA ALA A 88 -12.34 0.25 8.69
C ALA A 88 -12.85 -0.81 9.66
N THR A 89 -11.95 -1.53 10.30
CA THR A 89 -12.35 -2.49 11.32
C THR A 89 -12.66 -1.73 12.59
N SER A 90 -13.94 -1.65 12.94
CA SER A 90 -14.35 -1.04 14.21
C SER A 90 -13.79 -1.84 15.39
N PRO A 91 -13.40 -1.18 16.48
CA PRO A 91 -12.95 -1.85 17.69
C PRO A 91 -13.95 -2.90 18.13
N ARG A 92 -13.51 -4.12 18.36
CA ARG A 92 -14.33 -5.20 18.89
C ARG A 92 -13.94 -5.48 20.33
N THR A 93 -14.93 -5.85 21.14
CA THR A 93 -14.69 -6.31 22.50
C THR A 93 -14.71 -7.84 22.52
N ILE A 94 -13.61 -8.45 22.95
CA ILE A 94 -13.44 -9.89 23.04
C ILE A 94 -13.41 -10.24 24.54
N PRO A 95 -14.36 -11.02 25.06
CA PRO A 95 -14.29 -11.47 26.44
C PRO A 95 -13.12 -12.45 26.60
N LEU A 96 -12.32 -12.27 27.64
CA LEU A 96 -11.18 -13.12 27.93
C LEU A 96 -11.47 -14.02 29.13
N ARG A 97 -10.79 -15.17 29.19
CA ARG A 97 -10.89 -16.07 30.34
C ARG A 97 -10.01 -15.53 31.47
N LEU A 98 -10.59 -15.38 32.65
CA LEU A 98 -9.91 -14.87 33.85
C LEU A 98 -9.77 -16.00 34.87
N PHE A 99 -8.54 -16.23 35.33
CA PHE A 99 -8.22 -17.24 36.34
C PHE A 99 -7.52 -16.56 37.52
N PRO A 100 -8.14 -16.52 38.74
CA PRO A 100 -7.46 -16.05 39.94
C PRO A 100 -6.20 -16.90 40.17
N PHE A 101 -5.07 -16.26 40.37
CA PHE A 101 -3.82 -16.92 40.62
C PHE A 101 -3.41 -16.75 42.09
N ASP A 102 -3.70 -17.78 42.88
CA ASP A 102 -3.34 -17.83 44.30
C ASP A 102 -1.83 -18.10 44.41
N SER A 103 -1.05 -17.03 44.52
CA SER A 103 0.40 -17.10 44.56
C SER A 103 0.97 -16.48 45.82
N THR A 104 2.02 -17.07 46.34
CA THR A 104 2.93 -16.43 47.29
C THR A 104 4.16 -15.97 46.55
N GLY A 105 4.41 -14.64 46.48
CA GLY A 105 5.62 -14.11 45.88
C GLY A 105 6.84 -14.36 46.75
N GLN A 106 7.86 -15.00 46.21
CA GLN A 106 9.17 -15.10 46.82
C GLN A 106 10.20 -14.38 45.96
N GLN A 107 10.95 -13.47 46.58
CA GLN A 107 12.13 -12.90 45.93
C GLN A 107 13.20 -13.98 45.76
N VAL A 108 13.69 -14.14 44.53
CA VAL A 108 14.87 -14.98 44.28
C VAL A 108 16.03 -14.05 44.11
N THR A 109 16.93 -14.08 45.07
CA THR A 109 18.20 -13.37 44.99
C THR A 109 19.08 -14.03 43.91
N PRO A 110 19.65 -13.27 42.97
CA PRO A 110 20.49 -13.81 41.92
C PRO A 110 21.71 -14.54 42.55
N LYS A 111 22.03 -15.72 42.01
CA LYS A 111 23.21 -16.49 42.48
C LYS A 111 24.48 -16.08 41.74
N GLN A 112 24.42 -15.25 40.72
CA GLN A 112 25.54 -14.74 39.94
C GLN A 112 25.33 -13.28 39.60
N ASP A 113 26.40 -12.50 39.49
CA ASP A 113 26.42 -11.04 39.25
C ASP A 113 25.80 -10.60 37.90
N ASP A 114 25.51 -11.52 36.98
CA ASP A 114 24.91 -11.24 35.68
C ASP A 114 23.37 -11.52 35.58
N GLU A 115 22.76 -12.03 36.65
CA GLU A 115 21.31 -12.29 36.65
C GLU A 115 20.54 -11.10 37.23
N ARG A 116 19.55 -10.62 36.48
CA ARG A 116 18.62 -9.59 36.96
C ARG A 116 17.75 -10.12 38.10
N PRO A 117 17.36 -9.27 39.05
CA PRO A 117 16.49 -9.70 40.13
C PRO A 117 15.17 -10.23 39.56
N ALA A 118 14.78 -11.41 39.96
CA ALA A 118 13.58 -12.08 39.50
C ALA A 118 12.63 -12.36 40.65
N VAL A 119 11.33 -12.29 40.34
CA VAL A 119 10.27 -12.76 41.26
C VAL A 119 9.81 -14.13 40.81
N LEU A 120 9.68 -15.01 41.77
CA LEU A 120 9.06 -16.30 41.61
C LEU A 120 7.69 -16.27 42.26
N LEU A 121 6.64 -16.35 41.45
CA LEU A 121 5.30 -16.60 41.93
C LEU A 121 5.06 -18.12 41.93
N ARG A 122 4.81 -18.67 43.11
CA ARG A 122 4.49 -20.09 43.25
C ARG A 122 3.02 -20.25 43.60
N ALA A 123 2.28 -20.89 42.70
CA ALA A 123 0.90 -21.27 42.94
C ALA A 123 0.80 -22.48 43.89
N LYS A 124 -0.30 -22.62 44.62
CA LYS A 124 -0.57 -23.74 45.52
C LYS A 124 -0.57 -25.11 44.82
N ASN A 125 -0.82 -25.12 43.51
CA ASN A 125 -0.79 -26.33 42.67
C ASN A 125 0.62 -26.65 42.10
N GLY A 126 1.67 -25.95 42.52
CA GLY A 126 3.04 -26.20 42.09
C GLY A 126 3.46 -25.48 40.81
N ILE A 127 2.61 -24.68 40.17
CA ILE A 127 3.00 -23.84 39.02
C ILE A 127 3.90 -22.72 39.52
N GLU A 128 5.05 -22.57 38.89
CA GLU A 128 6.03 -21.52 39.17
C GLU A 128 6.10 -20.57 37.98
N ILE A 129 5.90 -19.27 38.21
CA ILE A 129 6.05 -18.19 37.24
C ILE A 129 7.24 -17.34 37.65
N ARG A 130 8.25 -17.26 36.77
CA ARG A 130 9.43 -16.43 36.97
C ARG A 130 9.31 -15.20 36.05
N PHE A 131 9.48 -14.01 36.60
CA PHE A 131 9.54 -12.79 35.80
C PHE A 131 10.59 -11.84 36.37
N GLU A 132 11.24 -11.08 35.47
CA GLU A 132 12.19 -10.05 35.82
C GLU A 132 11.43 -8.77 36.18
N SER A 133 11.67 -8.20 37.33
CA SER A 133 11.07 -6.94 37.76
C SER A 133 12.07 -6.13 38.55
N GLU A 134 12.19 -4.87 38.21
CA GLU A 134 13.01 -3.91 38.96
C GLU A 134 12.34 -3.44 40.25
N ASN A 135 10.98 -3.57 40.37
CA ASN A 135 10.19 -3.15 41.52
C ASN A 135 9.51 -4.35 42.19
N LEU A 136 10.26 -5.03 43.02
CA LEU A 136 9.90 -6.32 43.65
C LEU A 136 9.03 -6.20 44.91
N GLN A 137 8.63 -5.00 45.31
CA GLN A 137 8.07 -4.83 46.66
C GLN A 137 6.55 -4.96 46.76
N SER A 138 5.82 -5.11 45.66
CA SER A 138 4.38 -4.94 45.71
C SER A 138 3.58 -5.95 44.87
N ILE A 139 3.70 -7.24 45.20
CA ILE A 139 2.84 -8.26 44.59
C ILE A 139 1.59 -8.44 45.45
N GLY A 140 0.45 -8.00 44.91
CA GLY A 140 -0.85 -8.25 45.47
C GLY A 140 -1.61 -9.38 44.77
N GLN A 141 -2.92 -9.21 44.59
CA GLN A 141 -3.76 -10.15 43.89
C GLN A 141 -3.27 -10.32 42.44
N SER A 142 -3.20 -11.55 41.98
CA SER A 142 -2.71 -11.88 40.63
C SER A 142 -3.76 -12.68 39.87
N TYR A 143 -3.85 -12.42 38.55
CA TYR A 143 -4.82 -13.09 37.68
C TYR A 143 -4.13 -13.49 36.39
N LEU A 144 -4.29 -14.76 36.01
CA LEU A 144 -3.88 -15.25 34.70
C LEU A 144 -5.05 -15.03 33.72
N ILE A 145 -4.75 -14.46 32.57
CA ILE A 145 -5.74 -14.14 31.55
C ILE A 145 -5.37 -14.89 30.27
N ALA A 146 -6.36 -15.55 29.67
CA ALA A 146 -6.18 -16.28 28.44
C ALA A 146 -7.26 -15.91 27.43
N LEU A 147 -6.91 -16.00 26.13
CA LEU A 147 -7.92 -15.87 25.07
C LEU A 147 -8.86 -17.06 25.05
N PRO A 148 -10.06 -16.85 24.49
CA PRO A 148 -10.95 -17.95 24.12
C PRO A 148 -10.33 -18.82 23.02
N ASP A 149 -10.60 -20.13 23.04
CA ASP A 149 -10.04 -21.09 22.08
C ASP A 149 -10.62 -20.94 20.66
N ASP A 150 -11.72 -20.21 20.50
CA ASP A 150 -12.41 -19.95 19.24
C ASP A 150 -11.88 -18.74 18.47
N VAL A 151 -10.98 -17.95 19.08
CA VAL A 151 -10.34 -16.82 18.40
C VAL A 151 -9.25 -17.31 17.46
N LYS A 152 -9.62 -17.50 16.19
CA LYS A 152 -8.71 -18.02 15.13
C LYS A 152 -7.81 -16.95 14.52
N GLU A 153 -8.22 -15.69 14.56
CA GLU A 153 -7.47 -14.57 14.04
C GLU A 153 -6.76 -13.84 15.18
N THR A 154 -5.55 -13.41 14.93
CA THR A 154 -4.70 -12.69 15.88
C THR A 154 -5.02 -11.19 15.87
N PRO A 155 -5.97 -10.71 16.69
CA PRO A 155 -6.32 -9.30 16.69
C PRO A 155 -5.20 -8.49 17.35
N SER A 156 -4.91 -7.32 16.79
CA SER A 156 -4.12 -6.30 17.48
C SER A 156 -4.93 -5.75 18.65
N LEU A 157 -4.46 -5.92 19.87
CA LEU A 157 -5.11 -5.38 21.05
C LEU A 157 -4.66 -3.93 21.28
N SER A 158 -5.59 -3.08 21.70
CA SER A 158 -5.29 -1.72 22.14
C SER A 158 -5.40 -1.55 23.65
N GLN A 159 -6.38 -2.19 24.25
CA GLN A 159 -6.67 -2.04 25.66
C GLN A 159 -7.27 -3.33 26.25
N LEU A 160 -7.03 -3.54 27.54
CA LEU A 160 -7.80 -4.47 28.35
C LEU A 160 -8.76 -3.67 29.23
N ARG A 161 -10.02 -4.06 29.25
CA ARG A 161 -11.02 -3.55 30.18
C ARG A 161 -11.27 -4.57 31.26
N LEU A 162 -11.14 -4.12 32.51
CA LEU A 162 -11.34 -4.92 33.69
C LEU A 162 -12.74 -4.70 34.21
N ASN A 163 -13.44 -5.78 34.55
CA ASN A 163 -14.75 -5.72 35.19
C ASN A 163 -14.62 -6.21 36.64
N TRP A 164 -15.21 -5.48 37.55
CA TRP A 164 -15.25 -5.84 38.98
C TRP A 164 -16.59 -5.45 39.59
N ASP A 165 -16.92 -6.08 40.71
CA ASP A 165 -18.08 -5.72 41.49
C ASP A 165 -17.89 -4.32 42.09
N ALA A 166 -18.99 -3.57 42.23
CA ALA A 166 -18.94 -2.25 42.82
C ALA A 166 -18.36 -2.33 44.25
N PRO A 167 -17.24 -1.67 44.54
CA PRO A 167 -16.65 -1.71 45.85
C PRO A 167 -17.54 -0.98 46.86
N ALA A 168 -17.55 -1.46 48.10
CA ALA A 168 -18.36 -0.86 49.16
C ALA A 168 -17.94 0.57 49.50
N LYS A 169 -16.75 0.99 49.12
CA LYS A 169 -16.17 2.32 49.30
C LYS A 169 -15.41 2.71 48.04
N ASN A 170 -15.14 4.00 47.88
CA ASN A 170 -14.24 4.48 46.85
C ASN A 170 -12.96 3.66 46.85
N TRP A 171 -12.61 3.13 45.67
CA TRP A 171 -11.44 2.26 45.47
C TRP A 171 -10.46 2.90 44.50
N GLN A 172 -9.19 2.80 44.83
CA GLN A 172 -8.09 3.17 43.94
C GLN A 172 -6.89 2.24 44.15
N GLY A 173 -6.19 1.93 43.12
CA GLY A 173 -5.00 1.08 43.14
C GLY A 173 -4.23 1.15 41.86
N THR A 174 -3.16 0.36 41.77
CA THR A 174 -2.34 0.24 40.57
C THR A 174 -2.24 -1.22 40.14
N ALA A 175 -2.05 -1.44 38.84
CA ALA A 175 -1.88 -2.75 38.28
C ALA A 175 -0.71 -2.78 37.29
N SER A 176 -0.05 -3.91 37.21
CA SER A 176 0.97 -4.21 36.20
C SER A 176 0.52 -5.39 35.36
N LEU A 177 0.76 -5.30 34.07
CA LEU A 177 0.38 -6.31 33.08
C LEU A 177 1.62 -6.86 32.41
N TYR A 178 1.76 -8.18 32.39
CA TYR A 178 2.83 -8.91 31.75
C TYR A 178 2.26 -9.86 30.70
N TYR A 179 3.10 -10.29 29.73
CA TYR A 179 2.75 -11.33 28.78
C TYR A 179 3.83 -12.39 28.71
N SER A 180 3.41 -13.61 28.38
CA SER A 180 4.28 -14.75 28.12
C SER A 180 3.72 -15.61 27.01
N ARG A 181 4.59 -16.28 26.23
CA ARG A 181 4.19 -17.27 25.22
C ARG A 181 4.29 -18.71 25.71
N ASP A 182 5.11 -18.95 26.74
CA ASP A 182 5.47 -20.28 27.24
C ASP A 182 5.18 -20.48 28.73
N LEU A 183 4.54 -19.48 29.37
CA LEU A 183 4.28 -19.41 30.81
C LEU A 183 5.54 -19.38 31.68
N ARG A 184 6.71 -19.22 31.09
CA ARG A 184 8.00 -19.19 31.79
C ARG A 184 8.63 -17.81 31.76
N ASP A 185 8.79 -17.25 30.56
CA ASP A 185 9.40 -15.96 30.35
C ASP A 185 8.33 -14.88 30.25
N TRP A 186 8.26 -13.99 31.23
CA TRP A 186 7.28 -12.94 31.33
C TRP A 186 7.91 -11.57 31.03
N ARG A 187 7.26 -10.81 30.20
CA ARG A 187 7.70 -9.46 29.83
C ARG A 187 6.63 -8.44 30.21
N LEU A 188 7.09 -7.33 30.80
CA LEU A 188 6.20 -6.22 31.17
C LEU A 188 5.63 -5.55 29.92
N ILE A 189 4.32 -5.36 29.89
CA ILE A 189 3.61 -4.55 28.91
C ILE A 189 3.33 -3.17 29.49
N THR A 190 2.66 -3.13 30.64
CA THR A 190 2.23 -1.90 31.31
C THR A 190 2.55 -2.03 32.79
N GLY A 191 3.28 -1.07 33.33
CA GLY A 191 3.65 -1.04 34.75
C GLY A 191 2.93 0.06 35.50
N ASN A 192 2.49 -0.24 36.75
CA ASN A 192 1.92 0.72 37.67
C ASN A 192 0.77 1.56 37.10
N ALA A 193 -0.06 0.96 36.24
CA ALA A 193 -1.20 1.65 35.65
C ALA A 193 -2.25 1.94 36.72
N PRO A 194 -2.74 3.19 36.84
CA PRO A 194 -3.75 3.54 37.81
C PRO A 194 -5.10 2.94 37.44
N LEU A 195 -5.77 2.39 38.46
CA LEU A 195 -7.15 1.92 38.38
C LEU A 195 -7.96 2.61 39.49
N MET A 196 -9.19 2.98 39.20
CA MET A 196 -10.04 3.61 40.21
C MET A 196 -11.52 3.37 39.96
N ASP A 197 -12.28 3.44 41.05
CA ASP A 197 -13.75 3.40 41.05
C ASP A 197 -14.23 4.32 42.17
N LEU A 198 -14.55 5.54 41.83
CA LEU A 198 -14.91 6.59 42.75
C LEU A 198 -16.37 7.00 42.52
N THR A 199 -17.15 7.09 43.60
CA THR A 199 -18.53 7.54 43.57
C THR A 199 -18.68 8.76 44.47
N HIS A 200 -19.25 9.82 43.92
CA HIS A 200 -19.61 11.02 44.67
C HIS A 200 -21.02 11.44 44.28
N SER A 201 -21.95 11.41 45.25
CA SER A 201 -23.38 11.61 44.99
C SER A 201 -23.89 10.65 43.88
N ASP A 202 -24.42 11.17 42.79
CA ASP A 202 -24.90 10.40 41.63
C ASP A 202 -23.86 10.17 40.57
N ASP A 203 -22.66 10.76 40.69
CA ASP A 203 -21.57 10.64 39.71
C ASP A 203 -20.61 9.50 40.09
N ARG A 204 -20.19 8.74 39.07
CA ARG A 204 -19.21 7.66 39.20
C ARG A 204 -18.07 7.84 38.19
N LEU A 205 -16.86 7.95 38.70
CA LEU A 205 -15.63 7.96 37.90
C LEU A 205 -14.95 6.60 37.98
N LYS A 206 -14.86 5.90 36.83
CA LYS A 206 -14.24 4.60 36.76
C LYS A 206 -13.08 4.61 35.74
N MET A 207 -11.90 4.22 36.19
CA MET A 207 -10.74 3.92 35.35
C MET A 207 -10.49 2.41 35.42
N ASP A 208 -10.95 1.69 34.43
CA ASP A 208 -10.95 0.23 34.38
C ASP A 208 -10.22 -0.33 33.15
N THR A 209 -9.44 0.50 32.46
CA THR A 209 -8.74 0.11 31.24
C THR A 209 -7.24 0.19 31.41
N LEU A 210 -6.54 -0.83 30.87
CA LEU A 210 -5.09 -0.90 30.76
C LEU A 210 -4.70 -0.82 29.30
N GLY A 211 -3.78 0.09 28.93
CA GLY A 211 -3.21 0.14 27.60
C GLY A 211 -2.36 -1.10 27.31
N VAL A 212 -2.51 -1.65 26.12
CA VAL A 212 -1.74 -2.80 25.64
C VAL A 212 -1.16 -2.40 24.28
N ASP A 213 -0.10 -1.58 24.32
CA ASP A 213 0.51 -1.09 23.09
C ASP A 213 1.20 -2.23 22.34
N ASP A 214 0.76 -2.44 21.08
CA ASP A 214 1.33 -3.36 20.09
C ASP A 214 1.47 -4.85 20.48
N LEU A 215 0.63 -5.36 21.39
CA LEU A 215 0.55 -6.79 21.59
C LEU A 215 -0.18 -7.44 20.40
N ARG A 216 0.59 -7.87 19.41
CA ARG A 216 0.11 -8.75 18.35
C ARG A 216 0.07 -10.17 18.87
N MET A 217 -1.09 -10.77 18.82
CA MET A 217 -1.28 -12.14 19.20
C MET A 217 -0.95 -13.01 17.97
N SER A 218 0.31 -13.40 17.86
CA SER A 218 0.80 -14.19 16.72
C SER A 218 0.16 -15.58 16.64
N ALA A 219 -0.06 -16.09 15.43
CA ALA A 219 -0.59 -17.42 15.13
C ALA A 219 0.25 -18.62 15.64
N GLY A 220 1.39 -18.38 16.24
CA GLY A 220 2.31 -19.41 16.78
C GLY A 220 2.17 -19.71 18.26
N GLY A 221 1.12 -19.26 18.91
CA GLY A 221 0.89 -19.49 20.34
C GLY A 221 0.18 -18.29 20.96
N VAL A 222 -0.94 -18.56 21.59
CA VAL A 222 -1.75 -17.54 22.27
C VAL A 222 -0.94 -17.01 23.46
N PRO A 223 -0.59 -15.71 23.50
CA PRO A 223 0.11 -15.18 24.66
C PRO A 223 -0.79 -15.26 25.90
N TRP A 224 -0.20 -15.70 26.96
CA TRP A 224 -0.79 -15.61 28.28
C TRP A 224 -0.54 -14.23 28.84
N LEU A 225 -1.52 -13.64 29.50
CA LEU A 225 -1.38 -12.38 30.19
C LEU A 225 -1.43 -12.63 31.70
N LEU A 226 -0.60 -11.93 32.44
CA LEU A 226 -0.58 -11.95 33.92
C LEU A 226 -0.83 -10.53 34.39
N LEU A 227 -1.95 -10.35 35.06
CA LEU A 227 -2.32 -9.11 35.73
C LEU A 227 -1.95 -9.22 37.21
N ILE A 228 -1.21 -8.24 37.71
CA ILE A 228 -0.81 -8.14 39.10
C ILE A 228 -1.30 -6.81 39.66
N LEU A 229 -2.14 -6.84 40.67
CA LEU A 229 -2.50 -5.66 41.48
C LEU A 229 -1.40 -5.40 42.51
N ASP A 230 -1.08 -4.14 42.71
CA ASP A 230 -0.11 -3.77 43.74
C ASP A 230 -0.60 -4.20 45.14
N SER A 231 0.29 -4.67 46.00
CA SER A 231 0.00 -5.12 47.37
C SER A 231 -0.54 -3.99 48.28
N GLN A 232 -0.23 -2.74 47.93
CA GLN A 232 -0.76 -1.57 48.65
C GLN A 232 -2.17 -1.23 48.20
N SER A 233 -2.65 -1.78 47.09
CA SER A 233 -3.99 -1.59 46.61
C SER A 233 -4.98 -2.39 47.48
N PRO A 234 -6.13 -1.82 47.83
CA PRO A 234 -7.16 -2.60 48.52
C PRO A 234 -7.62 -3.77 47.66
N ALA A 235 -8.04 -4.86 48.27
CA ALA A 235 -8.54 -6.03 47.57
C ALA A 235 -9.67 -5.66 46.60
N LEU A 236 -9.62 -6.22 45.39
CA LEU A 236 -10.60 -5.99 44.31
C LEU A 236 -11.07 -7.34 43.76
N ASN A 237 -12.39 -7.53 43.70
CA ASN A 237 -12.96 -8.75 43.13
C ASN A 237 -13.19 -8.54 41.62
N LEU A 238 -12.24 -9.02 40.79
CA LEU A 238 -12.40 -9.00 39.35
C LEU A 238 -13.40 -10.09 38.95
N THR A 239 -14.45 -9.69 38.23
CA THR A 239 -15.51 -10.58 37.73
C THR A 239 -15.30 -10.95 36.27
N GLY A 240 -14.47 -10.20 35.56
CA GLY A 240 -14.17 -10.48 34.16
C GLY A 240 -13.13 -9.53 33.56
N VAL A 241 -12.67 -9.87 32.40
CA VAL A 241 -11.77 -9.04 31.60
C VAL A 241 -12.14 -9.16 30.12
N SER A 242 -12.04 -8.05 29.41
CA SER A 242 -12.29 -8.01 27.97
C SER A 242 -11.15 -7.30 27.27
N ALA A 243 -10.72 -7.81 26.14
CA ALA A 243 -9.80 -7.15 25.25
C ALA A 243 -10.56 -6.25 24.26
N ILE A 244 -10.05 -5.05 24.04
CA ILE A 244 -10.55 -4.14 23.00
C ILE A 244 -9.51 -4.15 21.88
N THR A 245 -9.94 -4.52 20.67
CA THR A 245 -9.04 -4.52 19.51
C THR A 245 -8.78 -3.08 19.06
N ARG A 246 -7.63 -2.88 18.38
CA ARG A 246 -7.32 -1.61 17.75
C ARG A 246 -8.26 -1.38 16.56
N GLU A 247 -8.69 -0.14 16.37
CA GLU A 247 -9.28 0.27 15.11
C GLU A 247 -8.19 0.23 14.06
N GLU A 248 -8.36 -0.64 13.05
CA GLU A 248 -7.44 -0.67 11.93
C GLU A 248 -7.94 0.29 10.85
N PRO A 249 -7.09 1.22 10.40
CA PRO A 249 -7.46 2.10 9.31
C PRO A 249 -7.79 1.26 8.07
N PRO A 250 -8.70 1.74 7.22
CA PRO A 250 -9.03 1.04 6.00
C PRO A 250 -7.79 0.91 5.12
N LEU A 251 -7.37 -0.32 4.85
CA LEU A 251 -6.28 -0.63 3.94
C LEU A 251 -6.80 -0.58 2.51
N THR A 252 -5.93 -0.24 1.55
CA THR A 252 -6.28 -0.36 0.14
C THR A 252 -6.48 -1.83 -0.19
N ARG A 253 -7.58 -2.15 -0.89
CA ARG A 253 -7.82 -3.51 -1.35
C ARG A 253 -6.80 -3.86 -2.42
N PRO A 254 -6.11 -4.99 -2.36
CA PRO A 254 -5.19 -5.39 -3.40
C PRO A 254 -5.93 -6.02 -4.59
N VAL A 255 -5.38 -5.85 -5.78
CA VAL A 255 -5.67 -6.65 -6.97
C VAL A 255 -4.44 -7.45 -7.34
N SER A 256 -4.66 -8.74 -7.58
CA SER A 256 -3.58 -9.69 -7.88
C SER A 256 -3.27 -9.70 -9.37
N MET A 257 -1.98 -9.61 -9.70
CA MET A 257 -1.45 -9.57 -11.06
C MET A 257 -0.56 -10.79 -11.27
N ASP A 258 -1.02 -11.74 -12.10
CA ASP A 258 -0.23 -12.90 -12.45
C ASP A 258 0.99 -12.51 -13.30
N ALA A 259 2.13 -13.15 -13.06
CA ALA A 259 3.36 -12.98 -13.81
C ALA A 259 3.67 -14.24 -14.63
N GLU A 260 4.21 -14.05 -15.83
CA GLU A 260 4.69 -15.14 -16.67
C GLU A 260 6.07 -15.60 -16.20
N ALA A 261 6.22 -16.90 -15.93
CA ALA A 261 7.45 -17.50 -15.42
C ALA A 261 8.30 -18.08 -16.55
N GLU A 262 9.60 -17.77 -16.53
CA GLU A 262 10.59 -18.30 -17.46
C GLU A 262 11.80 -18.85 -16.69
N ARG A 263 12.12 -20.13 -16.89
CA ARG A 263 13.35 -20.75 -16.34
C ARG A 263 14.56 -20.33 -17.17
N ILE A 264 15.54 -19.70 -16.51
CA ILE A 264 16.77 -19.24 -17.15
C ILE A 264 17.92 -20.25 -16.95
N ALA A 265 17.97 -20.85 -15.75
CA ALA A 265 19.00 -21.83 -15.38
C ALA A 265 18.42 -22.85 -14.39
N GLU A 266 19.21 -23.87 -14.01
CA GLU A 266 18.80 -24.88 -13.03
C GLU A 266 18.44 -24.28 -11.65
N ASN A 267 19.05 -23.15 -11.30
CA ASN A 267 18.86 -22.45 -10.04
C ASN A 267 18.24 -21.05 -10.20
N GLN A 268 17.81 -20.66 -11.41
CA GLN A 268 17.35 -19.30 -11.68
C GLN A 268 16.13 -19.26 -12.59
N ALA A 269 15.15 -18.45 -12.23
CA ALA A 269 13.97 -18.14 -13.04
C ALA A 269 13.58 -16.66 -12.92
N ILE A 270 12.85 -16.19 -13.92
CA ILE A 270 12.36 -14.82 -14.00
C ILE A 270 10.84 -14.86 -14.18
N TRP A 271 10.15 -14.01 -13.43
CA TRP A 271 8.72 -13.73 -13.58
C TRP A 271 8.55 -12.34 -14.15
N ARG A 272 7.76 -12.21 -15.22
CA ARG A 272 7.55 -10.95 -15.94
C ARG A 272 6.08 -10.59 -16.01
N TRP A 273 5.79 -9.32 -15.88
CA TRP A 273 4.50 -8.73 -16.26
C TRP A 273 4.61 -8.14 -17.65
N SER A 274 3.53 -8.18 -18.41
CA SER A 274 3.47 -7.59 -19.77
C SER A 274 3.85 -6.11 -19.81
N ARG A 275 3.72 -5.42 -18.68
CA ARG A 275 4.08 -4.01 -18.44
C ARG A 275 4.52 -3.81 -17.00
N PRO A 276 5.37 -2.80 -16.71
CA PRO A 276 5.71 -2.46 -15.34
C PRO A 276 4.46 -2.17 -14.51
N GLN A 277 4.35 -2.80 -13.34
CA GLN A 277 3.23 -2.66 -12.42
C GLN A 277 3.69 -1.98 -11.11
N PRO A 278 2.92 -1.03 -10.53
CA PRO A 278 3.22 -0.45 -9.22
C PRO A 278 2.79 -1.44 -8.14
N LEU A 279 3.70 -2.33 -7.77
CA LEU A 279 3.40 -3.42 -6.84
C LEU A 279 3.55 -2.98 -5.38
N THR A 280 2.60 -3.40 -4.55
CA THR A 280 2.62 -3.18 -3.10
C THR A 280 3.10 -4.41 -2.33
N SER A 281 2.99 -5.60 -2.92
CA SER A 281 3.56 -6.84 -2.38
C SER A 281 3.78 -7.89 -3.46
N LEU A 282 4.60 -8.89 -3.14
CA LEU A 282 4.77 -10.12 -3.92
C LEU A 282 4.29 -11.30 -3.09
N LYS A 283 3.41 -12.08 -3.66
CA LYS A 283 2.93 -13.34 -3.11
C LYS A 283 3.56 -14.49 -3.86
N ILE A 284 4.33 -15.31 -3.15
CA ILE A 284 5.04 -16.45 -3.75
C ILE A 284 4.58 -17.72 -3.07
N SER A 285 4.06 -18.67 -3.85
CA SER A 285 3.60 -19.95 -3.35
C SER A 285 4.32 -21.12 -4.00
N LEU A 286 4.72 -22.08 -3.17
CA LEU A 286 5.25 -23.36 -3.63
C LEU A 286 4.10 -24.34 -3.89
N ASP A 287 4.15 -25.02 -5.04
CA ASP A 287 3.18 -26.05 -5.43
C ASP A 287 3.50 -27.43 -4.80
N TYR A 288 4.43 -27.48 -3.88
CA TYR A 288 4.84 -28.68 -3.17
C TYR A 288 5.10 -28.37 -1.70
N GLU A 289 5.02 -29.39 -0.86
CA GLU A 289 5.35 -29.31 0.55
C GLU A 289 6.88 -29.32 0.71
N GLY A 290 7.44 -28.24 1.22
CA GLY A 290 8.88 -28.09 1.35
C GLY A 290 9.35 -26.68 1.65
N VAL A 291 10.68 -26.52 1.55
CA VAL A 291 11.42 -25.29 1.88
C VAL A 291 12.37 -24.94 0.73
N LEU A 292 12.43 -23.69 0.33
CA LEU A 292 13.27 -23.20 -0.75
C LEU A 292 13.97 -21.88 -0.35
N PRO A 293 15.27 -21.91 0.01
CA PRO A 293 16.04 -20.69 0.24
C PRO A 293 16.30 -19.96 -1.09
N VAL A 294 15.98 -18.66 -1.14
CA VAL A 294 16.05 -17.87 -2.36
C VAL A 294 16.62 -16.48 -2.12
N GLU A 295 17.23 -15.94 -3.16
CA GLU A 295 17.53 -14.53 -3.33
C GLU A 295 16.62 -13.97 -4.41
N LEU A 296 15.96 -12.86 -4.13
CA LEU A 296 15.06 -12.17 -5.03
C LEU A 296 15.64 -10.82 -5.44
N GLU A 297 15.52 -10.54 -6.71
CA GLU A 297 15.92 -9.27 -7.32
C GLU A 297 14.79 -8.79 -8.22
N TRP A 298 14.68 -7.49 -8.42
CA TRP A 298 13.66 -6.90 -9.27
C TRP A 298 14.27 -5.88 -10.24
N ARG A 299 13.53 -5.56 -11.30
CA ARG A 299 13.89 -4.46 -12.22
C ARG A 299 12.62 -3.75 -12.70
N LYS A 300 12.79 -2.46 -13.02
CA LYS A 300 11.72 -1.58 -13.46
C LYS A 300 11.36 -1.76 -14.94
N GLY A 301 12.33 -2.03 -15.77
CA GLY A 301 12.17 -2.21 -17.20
C GLY A 301 13.24 -3.13 -17.77
N GLU A 302 13.07 -3.61 -19.00
CA GLU A 302 13.94 -4.60 -19.62
C GLU A 302 15.42 -4.18 -19.68
N LYS A 303 15.68 -2.89 -19.85
CA LYS A 303 17.04 -2.32 -19.94
C LYS A 303 17.63 -1.91 -18.60
N ASP A 304 16.85 -1.96 -17.54
CA ASP A 304 17.29 -1.53 -16.22
C ASP A 304 18.10 -2.63 -15.52
N ALA A 305 19.04 -2.21 -14.68
CA ALA A 305 19.83 -3.13 -13.87
C ALA A 305 18.95 -3.83 -12.82
N TRP A 306 19.28 -5.09 -12.51
CA TRP A 306 18.67 -5.81 -11.41
C TRP A 306 19.04 -5.19 -10.07
N GLN A 307 18.04 -5.00 -9.23
CA GLN A 307 18.18 -4.46 -7.88
C GLN A 307 17.85 -5.55 -6.86
N PRO A 308 18.65 -5.70 -5.80
CA PRO A 308 18.37 -6.68 -4.77
C PRO A 308 17.06 -6.32 -4.05
N LEU A 309 16.20 -7.32 -3.84
CA LEU A 309 14.98 -7.18 -3.07
C LEU A 309 15.15 -7.75 -1.65
N THR A 310 15.35 -9.05 -1.56
CA THR A 310 15.51 -9.74 -0.27
C THR A 310 16.12 -11.12 -0.46
N ARG A 311 16.70 -11.65 0.64
CA ARG A 311 17.02 -13.07 0.80
C ARG A 311 16.07 -13.65 1.84
N THR A 312 15.37 -14.69 1.47
CA THR A 312 14.37 -15.30 2.35
C THR A 312 14.27 -16.80 2.09
N VAL A 313 13.49 -17.47 2.94
CA VAL A 313 13.17 -18.88 2.79
C VAL A 313 11.69 -18.99 2.48
N LEU A 314 11.38 -19.47 1.27
CA LEU A 314 10.02 -19.81 0.89
C LEU A 314 9.68 -21.18 1.47
N TYR A 315 8.49 -21.35 1.99
CA TYR A 315 8.02 -22.64 2.52
C TYR A 315 6.53 -22.82 2.33
N ASN A 316 6.17 -24.09 2.25
CA ASN A 316 4.80 -24.59 2.31
C ASN A 316 4.84 -25.87 3.14
N LEU A 317 4.50 -25.80 4.42
CA LEU A 317 4.58 -26.88 5.40
C LEU A 317 3.35 -26.86 6.30
N GLU A 318 2.68 -28.00 6.47
CA GLU A 318 1.61 -28.18 7.45
C GLU A 318 0.56 -27.03 7.47
N ASN A 319 0.09 -26.60 6.31
CA ASN A 319 -0.80 -25.44 6.11
C ASN A 319 -0.20 -24.07 6.48
N GLN A 320 1.11 -23.99 6.67
CA GLN A 320 1.82 -22.71 6.82
C GLN A 320 2.54 -22.36 5.52
N HIS A 321 2.44 -21.12 5.12
CA HIS A 321 3.07 -20.61 3.91
C HIS A 321 3.97 -19.43 4.24
N SER A 322 4.91 -19.14 3.34
CA SER A 322 5.74 -17.95 3.43
C SER A 322 4.89 -16.68 3.46
N ASP A 323 5.33 -15.70 4.24
CA ASP A 323 4.72 -14.37 4.27
C ASP A 323 4.89 -13.65 2.92
N ASP A 324 3.94 -12.77 2.60
CA ASP A 324 4.03 -11.89 1.45
C ASP A 324 5.20 -10.92 1.61
N ILE A 325 5.92 -10.65 0.52
CA ILE A 325 7.07 -9.75 0.53
C ILE A 325 6.58 -8.33 0.24
N PRO A 326 6.68 -7.41 1.19
CA PRO A 326 6.17 -6.05 1.01
C PRO A 326 7.02 -5.26 0.00
N LEU A 327 6.33 -4.46 -0.80
CA LEU A 327 6.87 -3.44 -1.70
C LEU A 327 6.16 -2.11 -1.40
N SER A 328 6.78 -0.99 -1.78
CA SER A 328 6.22 0.33 -1.49
C SER A 328 5.61 1.01 -2.72
N GLY A 329 5.07 0.23 -3.66
CA GLY A 329 4.50 0.74 -4.90
C GLY A 329 5.53 0.97 -6.00
N GLU A 330 6.69 0.31 -5.91
CA GLU A 330 7.70 0.36 -6.96
C GLU A 330 7.17 -0.18 -8.28
N LEU A 331 7.60 0.44 -9.37
CA LEU A 331 7.32 -0.04 -10.72
C LEU A 331 8.19 -1.26 -11.01
N VAL A 332 7.58 -2.43 -11.07
CA VAL A 332 8.24 -3.71 -11.30
C VAL A 332 7.79 -4.29 -12.64
N GLU A 333 8.73 -4.52 -13.56
CA GLU A 333 8.50 -5.26 -14.80
C GLU A 333 8.79 -6.74 -14.62
N ALA A 334 9.87 -7.07 -13.88
CA ALA A 334 10.28 -8.44 -13.68
C ALA A 334 10.91 -8.66 -12.30
N VAL A 335 10.72 -9.87 -11.79
CA VAL A 335 11.38 -10.40 -10.59
C VAL A 335 12.23 -11.61 -10.99
N ARG A 336 13.47 -11.63 -10.53
CA ARG A 336 14.39 -12.76 -10.70
C ARG A 336 14.54 -13.48 -9.36
N MET A 337 14.40 -14.78 -9.38
CA MET A 337 14.62 -15.64 -8.23
C MET A 337 15.85 -16.52 -8.51
N THR A 338 16.78 -16.53 -7.58
CA THR A 338 17.94 -17.43 -7.58
C THR A 338 17.90 -18.28 -6.32
N THR A 339 17.89 -19.61 -6.46
CA THR A 339 17.93 -20.53 -5.32
C THR A 339 19.34 -20.62 -4.74
N LEU A 340 19.40 -20.66 -3.41
CA LEU A 340 20.67 -20.76 -2.66
C LEU A 340 20.96 -22.24 -2.36
N GLN A 341 22.07 -22.77 -2.93
CA GLN A 341 22.53 -24.17 -2.73
C GLN A 341 21.46 -25.23 -3.07
N ALA A 342 20.48 -24.89 -3.90
CA ALA A 342 19.41 -25.79 -4.31
C ALA A 342 19.11 -25.60 -5.80
N ARG A 343 18.42 -26.57 -6.41
CA ARG A 343 17.84 -26.42 -7.76
C ARG A 343 16.40 -25.94 -7.64
N LEU A 344 15.97 -25.20 -8.65
CA LEU A 344 14.55 -24.89 -8.77
C LEU A 344 13.73 -26.17 -8.98
N PRO A 345 12.55 -26.28 -8.35
CA PRO A 345 11.66 -27.42 -8.55
C PRO A 345 11.22 -27.55 -10.02
N ALA A 346 10.77 -28.72 -10.44
CA ALA A 346 10.32 -28.97 -11.82
C ALA A 346 9.20 -27.98 -12.20
N THR A 347 8.21 -27.85 -11.35
CA THR A 347 7.18 -26.79 -11.44
C THR A 347 7.70 -25.56 -10.72
N LEU A 348 7.77 -24.43 -11.46
CA LEU A 348 8.23 -23.17 -10.87
C LEU A 348 7.22 -22.68 -9.81
N PRO A 349 7.68 -22.01 -8.75
CA PRO A 349 6.79 -21.35 -7.80
C PRO A 349 5.85 -20.39 -8.52
N VAL A 350 4.61 -20.28 -8.03
CA VAL A 350 3.67 -19.28 -8.53
C VAL A 350 3.98 -17.95 -7.87
N LEU A 351 4.29 -16.92 -8.68
CA LEU A 351 4.55 -15.58 -8.21
C LEU A 351 3.47 -14.65 -8.74
N ARG A 352 2.82 -13.94 -7.82
CA ARG A 352 1.83 -12.91 -8.11
C ARG A 352 2.29 -11.60 -7.51
N GLY A 353 2.13 -10.52 -8.27
CA GLY A 353 2.26 -9.17 -7.74
C GLY A 353 0.91 -8.67 -7.25
N GLU A 354 0.89 -7.95 -6.16
CA GLU A 354 -0.31 -7.24 -5.71
C GLU A 354 -0.10 -5.74 -5.88
N ARG A 355 -1.14 -5.06 -6.33
CA ARG A 355 -1.19 -3.61 -6.45
C ARG A 355 -2.51 -3.09 -5.89
N ASP A 356 -2.57 -1.80 -5.62
CA ASP A 356 -3.81 -1.16 -5.18
C ASP A 356 -4.90 -1.28 -6.24
N SER A 357 -6.12 -1.62 -5.82
CA SER A 357 -7.30 -1.57 -6.66
C SER A 357 -7.94 -0.19 -6.62
N TYR A 358 -8.60 0.15 -7.72
CA TYR A 358 -9.29 1.42 -7.90
C TYR A 358 -10.72 1.20 -8.36
N LYS A 359 -11.57 2.16 -8.01
CA LYS A 359 -12.89 2.33 -8.60
C LYS A 359 -12.99 3.65 -9.36
N VAL A 360 -13.67 3.62 -10.48
CA VAL A 360 -14.05 4.83 -11.23
C VAL A 360 -15.37 5.34 -10.67
N ILE A 361 -15.45 6.62 -10.36
CA ILE A 361 -16.73 7.30 -10.15
C ILE A 361 -16.87 8.31 -11.27
N PHE A 362 -17.98 8.29 -11.98
CA PHE A 362 -18.22 9.20 -13.09
C PHE A 362 -19.59 9.87 -12.98
N ASN A 363 -19.67 11.07 -13.57
CA ASN A 363 -20.90 11.81 -13.70
C ASN A 363 -21.63 11.33 -14.97
N ALA A 364 -22.83 10.75 -14.84
CA ALA A 364 -23.60 10.21 -15.94
C ALA A 364 -24.25 11.31 -16.80
N GLN A 365 -23.44 12.24 -17.33
CA GLN A 365 -23.90 13.28 -18.24
C GLN A 365 -24.08 12.75 -19.65
N GLY A 366 -25.21 13.10 -20.28
CA GLY A 366 -25.55 12.65 -21.63
C GLY A 366 -26.38 11.36 -21.64
N GLN A 367 -26.26 10.58 -22.68
CA GLN A 367 -27.07 9.38 -22.88
C GLN A 367 -26.24 8.11 -22.70
N SER A 368 -26.85 7.10 -22.07
CA SER A 368 -26.34 5.71 -22.01
C SER A 368 -26.45 5.04 -23.41
N PRO A 369 -25.61 4.03 -23.73
CA PRO A 369 -24.59 3.45 -22.87
C PRO A 369 -23.35 4.35 -22.72
N PHE A 370 -22.72 4.27 -21.56
CA PHE A 370 -21.40 4.85 -21.34
C PHE A 370 -20.33 3.86 -21.77
N ILE A 371 -19.10 4.35 -22.02
CA ILE A 371 -17.95 3.51 -22.37
C ILE A 371 -16.78 3.89 -21.46
N LEU A 372 -16.27 2.93 -20.70
CA LEU A 372 -14.96 3.05 -20.07
C LEU A 372 -13.92 2.64 -21.11
N ALA A 373 -13.02 3.54 -21.48
CA ALA A 373 -11.99 3.33 -22.48
C ALA A 373 -10.58 3.42 -21.84
N TRP A 374 -9.60 2.65 -22.40
CA TRP A 374 -8.22 2.62 -21.94
C TRP A 374 -7.25 2.27 -23.07
N GLY A 375 -5.95 2.42 -22.82
CA GLY A 375 -4.92 2.03 -23.77
C GLY A 375 -4.56 3.15 -24.75
N ASN A 376 -4.33 4.37 -24.28
CA ASN A 376 -3.84 5.47 -25.11
C ASN A 376 -2.51 5.99 -24.54
N LYS A 377 -1.41 5.73 -25.26
CA LYS A 377 -0.07 6.22 -24.83
C LYS A 377 0.04 7.73 -24.87
N ALA A 378 -0.69 8.39 -25.74
CA ALA A 378 -0.70 9.85 -25.86
C ALA A 378 -1.60 10.55 -24.83
N ALA A 379 -2.32 9.79 -23.98
CA ALA A 379 -3.26 10.37 -23.03
C ALA A 379 -2.56 11.14 -21.90
N GLU A 380 -3.11 12.30 -21.60
CA GLU A 380 -2.75 13.10 -20.42
C GLU A 380 -3.68 12.76 -19.24
N PRO A 381 -3.26 12.99 -17.97
CA PRO A 381 -4.11 12.77 -16.81
C PRO A 381 -5.42 13.57 -16.89
N ALA A 382 -6.57 12.92 -16.71
CA ALA A 382 -7.89 13.57 -16.78
C ALA A 382 -8.79 13.28 -15.57
N SER A 383 -8.36 12.41 -14.66
CA SER A 383 -9.09 12.19 -13.41
C SER A 383 -9.09 13.47 -12.58
N ILE A 384 -10.27 13.90 -12.12
CA ILE A 384 -10.42 15.05 -11.23
C ILE A 384 -10.59 14.59 -9.78
N SER A 385 -10.41 15.49 -8.82
CA SER A 385 -10.65 15.13 -7.42
C SER A 385 -12.14 14.88 -7.16
N LEU A 386 -12.43 14.00 -6.19
CA LEU A 386 -13.82 13.74 -5.79
C LEU A 386 -14.56 15.03 -5.39
N ALA A 387 -13.80 15.98 -4.81
CA ALA A 387 -14.36 17.27 -4.41
C ALA A 387 -14.83 18.12 -5.60
N MET A 388 -14.21 17.96 -6.74
CA MET A 388 -14.60 18.64 -7.99
C MET A 388 -15.72 17.87 -8.71
N LEU A 389 -15.77 16.55 -8.57
CA LEU A 389 -16.80 15.72 -9.22
C LEU A 389 -18.12 15.78 -8.48
N VAL A 390 -18.11 15.72 -7.15
CA VAL A 390 -19.30 15.74 -6.29
C VAL A 390 -19.24 16.94 -5.37
N PRO A 391 -20.08 17.98 -5.59
CA PRO A 391 -20.14 19.17 -4.73
C PRO A 391 -20.38 18.82 -3.26
N GLU A 392 -19.77 19.54 -2.34
CA GLU A 392 -19.83 19.25 -0.90
C GLU A 392 -21.27 19.16 -0.37
N ALA A 393 -22.15 20.03 -0.83
CA ALA A 393 -23.56 20.02 -0.44
C ALA A 393 -24.29 18.71 -0.76
N LEU A 394 -23.84 18.00 -1.79
CA LEU A 394 -24.43 16.74 -2.26
C LEU A 394 -23.73 15.48 -1.73
N ARG A 395 -22.52 15.60 -1.15
CA ARG A 395 -21.75 14.43 -0.66
C ARG A 395 -22.44 13.65 0.45
N LYS A 396 -23.21 14.30 1.30
CA LYS A 396 -23.96 13.61 2.38
C LYS A 396 -24.93 12.56 1.83
N HIS A 397 -25.48 12.79 0.65
CA HIS A 397 -26.44 11.89 -0.01
C HIS A 397 -25.76 10.99 -1.07
N ASN A 398 -24.56 11.35 -1.51
CA ASN A 398 -23.79 10.64 -2.53
C ASN A 398 -22.43 10.19 -1.95
N ASP A 399 -22.51 9.31 -0.97
CA ASP A 399 -21.35 8.65 -0.39
C ASP A 399 -20.67 7.74 -1.44
N PRO A 400 -19.40 7.91 -1.76
CA PRO A 400 -18.69 7.10 -2.75
C PRO A 400 -18.79 5.60 -2.55
N ASP A 401 -18.99 5.14 -1.30
CA ASP A 401 -19.11 3.72 -0.98
C ASP A 401 -20.53 3.18 -1.11
N LYS A 402 -21.50 4.07 -1.28
CA LYS A 402 -22.94 3.73 -1.42
C LYS A 402 -23.53 4.12 -2.78
N MET A 403 -22.73 4.68 -3.67
CA MET A 403 -23.18 5.02 -5.01
C MET A 403 -23.64 3.77 -5.77
N PRO A 404 -24.68 3.87 -6.62
CA PRO A 404 -25.09 2.77 -7.46
C PRO A 404 -23.94 2.33 -8.37
N GLN A 405 -23.82 1.03 -8.56
CA GLN A 405 -22.78 0.47 -9.41
C GLN A 405 -23.24 0.43 -10.86
N ALA A 406 -22.38 0.90 -11.76
CA ALA A 406 -22.49 0.60 -13.17
C ALA A 406 -22.06 -0.85 -13.40
N LEU A 407 -22.69 -1.50 -14.36
CA LEU A 407 -22.42 -2.89 -14.72
C LEU A 407 -21.63 -2.94 -16.02
N GLU A 408 -20.61 -3.80 -16.06
CA GLU A 408 -19.91 -4.11 -17.30
C GLU A 408 -20.84 -4.88 -18.24
N ASP A 409 -20.84 -4.50 -19.51
CA ASP A 409 -21.55 -5.17 -20.58
C ASP A 409 -20.53 -5.74 -21.59
N GLU A 410 -20.60 -5.35 -22.81
CA GLU A 410 -19.76 -5.84 -23.89
C GLU A 410 -18.41 -5.12 -23.96
N ARG A 411 -17.33 -5.88 -24.09
CA ARG A 411 -16.01 -5.33 -24.42
C ARG A 411 -15.96 -4.98 -25.90
N VAL A 412 -15.39 -3.81 -26.20
CA VAL A 412 -15.30 -3.27 -27.53
C VAL A 412 -13.87 -2.88 -27.87
N THR A 413 -13.46 -3.17 -29.12
CA THR A 413 -12.25 -2.59 -29.68
C THR A 413 -12.60 -1.22 -30.25
N LEU A 414 -11.87 -0.20 -29.82
CA LEU A 414 -12.08 1.19 -30.25
C LEU A 414 -11.11 1.55 -31.38
N GLY A 415 -10.01 2.24 -31.08
CA GLY A 415 -8.97 2.57 -32.06
C GLY A 415 -7.91 1.50 -32.28
N GLY A 416 -7.97 0.38 -31.52
CA GLY A 416 -7.08 -0.76 -31.70
C GLY A 416 -5.66 -0.55 -31.14
N GLU A 417 -4.78 -1.51 -31.42
CA GLU A 417 -3.44 -1.58 -30.81
C GLU A 417 -2.50 -0.45 -31.21
N ASP A 418 -2.73 0.23 -32.33
CA ASP A 418 -1.92 1.37 -32.75
C ASP A 418 -1.93 2.50 -31.70
N ARG A 419 -2.96 2.57 -30.88
CA ARG A 419 -3.08 3.56 -29.79
C ARG A 419 -2.15 3.29 -28.62
N LEU A 420 -1.71 2.05 -28.45
CA LEU A 420 -0.74 1.66 -27.41
C LEU A 420 0.66 2.23 -27.64
N THR A 421 0.96 2.69 -28.87
CA THR A 421 2.24 3.27 -29.26
C THR A 421 2.11 4.71 -29.75
N ALA A 422 0.91 5.29 -29.72
CA ALA A 422 0.62 6.65 -30.16
C ALA A 422 1.55 7.68 -29.50
N THR A 423 1.99 8.65 -30.26
CA THR A 423 2.86 9.74 -29.77
C THR A 423 2.00 10.94 -29.39
N SER A 424 2.20 11.50 -28.21
CA SER A 424 1.47 12.69 -27.79
C SER A 424 1.85 13.92 -28.63
N VAL A 425 0.91 14.86 -28.76
CA VAL A 425 1.17 16.15 -29.44
C VAL A 425 2.35 16.89 -28.79
N ALA A 426 2.48 16.77 -27.47
CA ALA A 426 3.58 17.37 -26.71
C ALA A 426 4.93 16.71 -27.06
N GLU A 427 4.97 15.38 -27.20
CA GLU A 427 6.18 14.65 -27.66
C GLU A 427 6.55 15.00 -29.10
N GLN A 428 5.57 15.06 -30.01
CA GLN A 428 5.81 15.50 -31.39
C GLN A 428 6.37 16.92 -31.46
N GLN A 429 5.81 17.85 -30.69
CA GLN A 429 6.33 19.22 -30.61
C GLN A 429 7.73 19.28 -30.00
N SER A 430 8.02 18.44 -29.01
CA SER A 430 9.36 18.34 -28.41
C SER A 430 10.38 17.83 -29.41
N GLN A 431 10.04 16.80 -30.20
CA GLN A 431 10.90 16.29 -31.26
C GLN A 431 11.17 17.33 -32.33
N TRP A 432 10.14 18.07 -32.78
CA TRP A 432 10.30 19.17 -33.72
C TRP A 432 11.19 20.29 -33.18
N LYS A 433 11.04 20.68 -31.92
CA LYS A 433 11.94 21.67 -31.28
C LYS A 433 13.39 21.17 -31.25
N THR A 434 13.59 19.91 -30.91
CA THR A 434 14.92 19.29 -30.90
C THR A 434 15.53 19.26 -32.30
N LEU A 435 14.77 18.90 -33.33
CA LEU A 435 15.21 18.93 -34.72
C LEU A 435 15.56 20.36 -35.18
N LEU A 436 14.77 21.37 -34.81
CA LEU A 436 15.07 22.78 -35.11
C LEU A 436 16.36 23.24 -34.44
N VAL A 437 16.60 22.88 -33.18
CA VAL A 437 17.85 23.20 -32.47
C VAL A 437 19.04 22.55 -33.14
N TRP A 438 18.98 21.27 -33.48
CA TRP A 438 20.03 20.59 -34.23
C TRP A 438 20.24 21.18 -35.62
N GLY A 439 19.16 21.52 -36.33
CA GLY A 439 19.21 22.17 -37.64
C GLY A 439 19.91 23.53 -37.57
N ALA A 440 19.56 24.36 -36.56
CA ALA A 440 20.21 25.65 -36.35
C ALA A 440 21.69 25.51 -35.97
N LEU A 441 22.05 24.50 -35.17
CA LEU A 441 23.43 24.21 -34.81
C LEU A 441 24.27 23.80 -36.03
N ILE A 442 23.75 22.87 -36.86
CA ILE A 442 24.40 22.44 -38.11
C ILE A 442 24.56 23.61 -39.05
N LEU A 443 23.54 24.48 -39.18
CA LEU A 443 23.59 25.67 -40.05
C LEU A 443 24.65 26.65 -39.54
N GLY A 444 24.72 26.85 -38.21
CA GLY A 444 25.76 27.70 -37.60
C GLY A 444 27.18 27.20 -37.87
N VAL A 445 27.40 25.90 -37.71
CA VAL A 445 28.70 25.26 -38.04
C VAL A 445 29.03 25.38 -39.52
N ALA A 446 28.05 25.19 -40.41
CA ALA A 446 28.25 25.32 -41.86
C ALA A 446 28.63 26.76 -42.24
N VAL A 447 28.00 27.77 -41.63
CA VAL A 447 28.33 29.19 -41.83
C VAL A 447 29.75 29.48 -41.35
N LEU A 448 30.16 29.00 -40.19
CA LEU A 448 31.51 29.16 -39.66
C LEU A 448 32.55 28.43 -40.56
N ALA A 449 32.25 27.24 -41.05
CA ALA A 449 33.10 26.53 -41.97
C ALA A 449 33.27 27.26 -43.32
N LEU A 450 32.20 27.85 -43.87
CA LEU A 450 32.23 28.68 -45.05
C LEU A 450 33.06 29.95 -44.85
N MET A 451 32.92 30.61 -43.67
CA MET A 451 33.73 31.79 -43.33
C MET A 451 35.21 31.43 -43.21
N ALA A 452 35.53 30.33 -42.52
CA ALA A 452 36.90 29.84 -42.37
C ALA A 452 37.51 29.46 -43.72
N TRP A 453 36.73 28.78 -44.60
CA TRP A 453 37.15 28.46 -45.96
C TRP A 453 37.38 29.66 -46.81
N ARG A 454 36.54 30.70 -46.68
CA ARG A 454 36.70 31.96 -47.42
C ARG A 454 37.93 32.72 -46.96
N ILE A 455 38.20 32.82 -45.68
CA ILE A 455 39.42 33.42 -45.11
C ILE A 455 40.66 32.64 -45.55
N TRP A 456 40.63 31.31 -45.48
CA TRP A 456 41.74 30.46 -45.93
C TRP A 456 42.04 30.65 -47.44
N ARG A 457 40.99 30.82 -48.25
CA ARG A 457 41.14 31.10 -49.71
C ARG A 457 41.68 32.49 -49.99
N GLU A 458 41.37 33.50 -49.17
CA GLU A 458 41.93 34.84 -49.28
C GLU A 458 43.41 34.87 -48.85
N VAL A 459 43.77 34.22 -47.78
CA VAL A 459 45.15 34.09 -47.31
C VAL A 459 46.01 33.39 -48.31
N LYS A 460 45.52 32.37 -49.02
CA LYS A 460 46.25 31.64 -50.05
C LYS A 460 46.43 32.44 -51.34
N LYS A 461 45.61 33.46 -51.61
CA LYS A 461 45.74 34.37 -52.74
C LYS A 461 46.63 35.57 -52.47
N GLY A 462 46.95 35.87 -51.20
CA GLY A 462 47.71 37.04 -50.76
C GLY A 462 49.20 36.79 -50.57
N ASN A 463 49.76 35.63 -50.98
CA ASN A 463 51.21 35.39 -50.96
C ASN A 463 51.75 35.21 -52.38
N PRO A 464 52.06 36.30 -53.12
CA PRO A 464 52.98 36.20 -54.27
C PRO A 464 54.39 36.44 -53.73
N THR A 465 55.25 35.48 -53.76
CA THR A 465 56.69 35.65 -53.70
C THR A 465 57.14 36.40 -54.94
#